data_8102fdc18b83e87bf6f0462b68daa6ad
#
_entry.id   8102fdc18b83e87bf6f0462b68daa6ad
#
_cell.length_a   1.000
_cell.length_b   1.000
_cell.length_c   1.000
_cell.angle_alpha   90.00
_cell.angle_beta   90.00
_cell.angle_gamma   90.00
#
_symmetry.space_group_name_H-M   'P 1'
#
loop_
_entity.id
_entity.type
_entity.pdbx_description
1 polymer ?
#
loop_
_entity_poly.entity_id
_entity_poly.type
_entity_poly.pdbx_seq_one_letter_code
_entity_poly.pdbx_strand_id
1 'polypeptide(L)'
;ARLVSQHGGSEIQQAGALLHDVVEDTAYTLADINALFGDEVATMVQWLTDTSKPEDGNRAVRKAIDRKRLAEAPAEAQFVKLADMIDNSLSIFVFDKSFAPKFAEEMALLVNDMTKVVGSSLWLEAHKVLKDGPVEKEDYSLRRSEV
;
A
#
# COMPACT_ATOMS: atom_id res chain seq x y z
N ALA A 1 2.63 -7.22 4.39
CA ALA A 1 2.60 -7.66 5.80
C ALA A 1 3.99 -7.64 6.44
N ARG A 2 4.99 -8.14 5.72
CA ARG A 2 6.36 -8.22 6.24
C ARG A 2 6.96 -6.85 6.59
N LEU A 3 6.89 -5.87 5.68
CA LEU A 3 7.37 -4.52 5.96
C LEU A 3 6.64 -3.89 7.15
N VAL A 4 5.34 -4.11 7.24
CA VAL A 4 4.52 -3.64 8.36
C VAL A 4 5.06 -4.21 9.67
N SER A 5 5.31 -5.52 9.73
CA SER A 5 5.88 -6.19 10.90
C SER A 5 7.28 -5.69 11.24
N GLN A 6 8.16 -5.58 10.25
CA GLN A 6 9.53 -5.11 10.43
C GLN A 6 9.63 -3.68 10.96
N HIS A 7 8.65 -2.84 10.66
CA HIS A 7 8.56 -1.46 11.12
C HIS A 7 7.64 -1.27 12.33
N GLY A 8 7.33 -2.33 13.05
CA GLY A 8 6.61 -2.28 14.31
C GLY A 8 5.09 -2.20 14.21
N GLY A 9 4.54 -2.56 13.06
CA GLY A 9 3.09 -2.59 12.85
C GLY A 9 2.39 -3.65 13.72
N SER A 10 1.16 -3.34 14.14
CA SER A 10 0.32 -4.21 14.94
C SER A 10 -0.17 -5.45 14.17
N GLU A 11 -0.73 -6.41 14.89
CA GLU A 11 -1.36 -7.58 14.26
C GLU A 11 -2.54 -7.19 13.35
N ILE A 12 -3.31 -6.17 13.73
CA ILE A 12 -4.41 -5.64 12.92
C ILE A 12 -3.89 -5.03 11.63
N GLN A 13 -2.80 -4.25 11.69
CA GLN A 13 -2.15 -3.71 10.51
C GLN A 13 -1.59 -4.80 9.60
N GLN A 14 -0.96 -5.83 10.17
CA GLN A 14 -0.46 -6.98 9.42
C GLN A 14 -1.58 -7.76 8.74
N ALA A 15 -2.68 -7.99 9.47
CA ALA A 15 -3.87 -8.66 8.92
C ALA A 15 -4.48 -7.85 7.77
N GLY A 16 -4.61 -6.54 7.93
CA GLY A 16 -5.10 -5.64 6.87
C GLY A 16 -4.22 -5.69 5.62
N ALA A 17 -2.91 -5.68 5.81
CA ALA A 17 -1.95 -5.78 4.70
C ALA A 17 -2.11 -7.10 3.92
N LEU A 18 -2.38 -8.19 4.61
CA LEU A 18 -2.59 -9.50 3.96
C LEU A 18 -3.96 -9.61 3.28
N LEU A 19 -4.99 -9.03 3.86
CA LEU A 19 -6.38 -9.29 3.47
C LEU A 19 -6.97 -8.26 2.49
N HIS A 20 -6.36 -7.08 2.32
CA HIS A 20 -6.96 -6.06 1.44
C HIS A 20 -7.07 -6.55 -0.02
N ASP A 21 -6.08 -7.29 -0.53
CA ASP A 21 -6.11 -7.84 -1.87
C ASP A 21 -7.17 -8.95 -2.03
N VAL A 22 -7.53 -9.62 -0.94
CA VAL A 22 -8.57 -10.66 -0.96
C VAL A 22 -9.92 -10.08 -1.38
N VAL A 23 -10.29 -8.91 -0.87
CA VAL A 23 -11.55 -8.24 -1.23
C VAL A 23 -11.51 -7.75 -2.68
N GLU A 24 -10.37 -7.26 -3.15
CA GLU A 24 -10.22 -6.77 -4.53
C GLU A 24 -10.16 -7.91 -5.55
N ASP A 25 -9.47 -9.01 -5.24
CA ASP A 25 -9.10 -10.05 -6.19
C ASP A 25 -9.97 -11.32 -6.11
N THR A 26 -10.86 -11.42 -5.13
CA THR A 26 -11.71 -12.61 -4.93
C THR A 26 -13.17 -12.22 -4.71
N ALA A 27 -14.03 -13.23 -4.57
CA ALA A 27 -15.45 -13.05 -4.25
C ALA A 27 -15.72 -12.76 -2.76
N TYR A 28 -14.72 -12.81 -1.90
CA TYR A 28 -14.87 -12.46 -0.49
C TYR A 28 -15.18 -10.98 -0.32
N THR A 29 -16.12 -10.67 0.55
CA THR A 29 -16.59 -9.31 0.83
C THR A 29 -16.04 -8.79 2.15
N LEU A 30 -16.19 -7.47 2.40
CA LEU A 30 -15.89 -6.89 3.71
C LEU A 30 -16.72 -7.53 4.83
N ALA A 31 -17.97 -7.92 4.54
CA ALA A 31 -18.82 -8.65 5.50
C ALA A 31 -18.21 -10.00 5.87
N ASP A 32 -17.63 -10.72 4.91
CA ASP A 32 -16.93 -11.98 5.16
C ASP A 32 -15.68 -11.75 6.03
N ILE A 33 -14.91 -10.73 5.76
CA ILE A 33 -13.74 -10.36 6.56
C ILE A 33 -14.15 -10.01 7.99
N ASN A 34 -15.22 -9.24 8.15
CA ASN A 34 -15.74 -8.89 9.47
C ASN A 34 -16.17 -10.15 10.26
N ALA A 35 -16.90 -11.07 9.62
CA ALA A 35 -17.34 -12.30 10.26
C ALA A 35 -16.18 -13.19 10.71
N LEU A 36 -15.10 -13.24 9.96
CA LEU A 36 -13.95 -14.11 10.24
C LEU A 36 -12.90 -13.47 11.17
N PHE A 37 -12.68 -12.16 11.08
CA PHE A 37 -11.56 -11.48 11.72
C PHE A 37 -11.97 -10.31 12.63
N GLY A 38 -13.23 -9.90 12.61
CA GLY A 38 -13.75 -8.83 13.45
C GLY A 38 -13.71 -7.43 12.82
N ASP A 39 -14.37 -6.49 13.49
CA ASP A 39 -14.59 -5.12 13.02
C ASP A 39 -13.29 -4.34 12.76
N GLU A 40 -12.30 -4.49 13.62
CA GLU A 40 -11.05 -3.73 13.52
C GLU A 40 -10.27 -4.10 12.26
N VAL A 41 -10.18 -5.40 11.96
CA VAL A 41 -9.52 -5.88 10.74
C VAL A 41 -10.33 -5.48 9.51
N ALA A 42 -11.66 -5.62 9.54
CA ALA A 42 -12.50 -5.21 8.43
C ALA A 42 -12.42 -3.71 8.14
N THR A 43 -12.36 -2.88 9.16
CA THR A 43 -12.18 -1.43 9.02
C THR A 43 -10.82 -1.10 8.38
N MET A 44 -9.76 -1.77 8.80
CA MET A 44 -8.43 -1.62 8.20
C MET A 44 -8.45 -1.99 6.71
N VAL A 45 -9.03 -3.14 6.37
CA VAL A 45 -9.18 -3.59 4.98
C VAL A 45 -9.99 -2.59 4.16
N GLN A 46 -11.06 -2.04 4.73
CA GLN A 46 -11.90 -1.05 4.06
C GLN A 46 -11.09 0.21 3.67
N TRP A 47 -10.26 0.72 4.57
CA TRP A 47 -9.40 1.86 4.28
C TRP A 47 -8.39 1.57 3.18
N LEU A 48 -7.89 0.35 3.09
CA LEU A 48 -6.87 -0.06 2.12
C LEU A 48 -7.46 -0.43 0.75
N THR A 49 -8.77 -0.66 0.66
CA THR A 49 -9.46 -1.03 -0.58
C THR A 49 -9.82 0.23 -1.37
N ASP A 50 -9.45 0.27 -2.65
CA ASP A 50 -9.76 1.38 -3.52
C ASP A 50 -11.28 1.56 -3.69
N THR A 51 -11.74 2.80 -3.72
CA THR A 51 -13.16 3.15 -3.87
C THR A 51 -13.49 3.68 -5.25
N SER A 52 -12.50 4.06 -6.04
CA SER A 52 -12.71 4.52 -7.41
C SER A 52 -13.24 3.41 -8.31
N LYS A 53 -14.04 3.81 -9.31
CA LYS A 53 -14.64 2.89 -10.28
C LYS A 53 -14.22 3.28 -11.69
N PRO A 54 -14.24 2.33 -12.66
CA PRO A 54 -13.88 2.65 -14.05
C PRO A 54 -14.64 3.84 -14.64
N GLU A 55 -15.91 4.00 -14.29
CA GLU A 55 -16.77 5.08 -14.73
C GLU A 55 -16.44 6.46 -14.13
N ASP A 56 -15.63 6.52 -13.09
CA ASP A 56 -15.26 7.81 -12.46
C ASP A 56 -14.28 8.62 -13.31
N GLY A 57 -13.61 8.00 -14.26
CA GLY A 57 -12.69 8.69 -15.16
C GLY A 57 -11.47 7.86 -15.54
N ASN A 58 -10.46 8.54 -16.09
CA ASN A 58 -9.20 7.91 -16.46
C ASN A 58 -8.38 7.55 -15.21
N ARG A 59 -7.21 6.93 -15.40
CA ARG A 59 -6.34 6.50 -14.29
C ARG A 59 -5.97 7.66 -13.35
N ALA A 60 -5.64 8.82 -13.90
CA ALA A 60 -5.24 9.98 -13.08
C ALA A 60 -6.38 10.42 -12.15
N VAL A 61 -7.62 10.48 -12.66
CA VAL A 61 -8.81 10.81 -11.89
C VAL A 61 -9.07 9.77 -10.79
N ARG A 62 -9.03 8.49 -11.15
CA ARG A 62 -9.24 7.39 -10.20
C ARG A 62 -8.20 7.37 -9.10
N LYS A 63 -6.93 7.55 -9.44
CA LYS A 63 -5.84 7.62 -8.45
C LYS A 63 -5.99 8.82 -7.51
N ALA A 64 -6.47 9.95 -8.01
CA ALA A 64 -6.75 11.14 -7.19
C ALA A 64 -7.89 10.88 -6.19
N ILE A 65 -8.94 10.19 -6.59
CA ILE A 65 -10.05 9.80 -5.70
C ILE A 65 -9.53 8.92 -4.56
N ASP A 66 -8.75 7.90 -4.89
CA ASP A 66 -8.22 6.95 -3.90
C ASP A 66 -7.22 7.62 -2.95
N ARG A 67 -6.36 8.52 -3.46
CA ARG A 67 -5.44 9.31 -2.61
C ARG A 67 -6.18 10.21 -1.63
N LYS A 68 -7.22 10.89 -2.08
CA LYS A 68 -8.01 11.79 -1.23
C LYS A 68 -8.65 11.00 -0.07
N ARG A 69 -9.18 9.83 -0.36
CA ARG A 69 -9.73 8.96 0.67
C ARG A 69 -8.65 8.52 1.67
N LEU A 70 -7.49 8.09 1.20
CA LEU A 70 -6.38 7.66 2.05
C LEU A 70 -5.81 8.80 2.88
N ALA A 71 -5.84 10.03 2.39
CA ALA A 71 -5.44 11.21 3.15
C ALA A 71 -6.33 11.43 4.39
N GLU A 72 -7.58 10.99 4.34
CA GLU A 72 -8.53 11.04 5.45
C GLU A 72 -8.42 9.83 6.39
N ALA A 73 -7.73 8.77 5.97
CA ALA A 73 -7.60 7.54 6.73
C ALA A 73 -6.79 7.75 8.03
N PRO A 74 -7.00 6.89 9.05
CA PRO A 74 -6.16 6.90 10.25
C PRO A 74 -4.68 6.67 9.92
N ALA A 75 -3.81 7.13 10.78
CA ALA A 75 -2.34 6.95 10.64
C ALA A 75 -1.96 5.47 10.44
N GLU A 76 -2.62 4.57 11.13
CA GLU A 76 -2.38 3.13 11.04
C GLU A 76 -2.63 2.59 9.62
N ALA A 77 -3.68 3.05 8.95
CA ALA A 77 -3.98 2.65 7.57
C ALA A 77 -3.01 3.29 6.59
N GLN A 78 -2.65 4.56 6.77
CA GLN A 78 -1.64 5.23 5.96
C GLN A 78 -0.28 4.53 6.07
N PHE A 79 0.09 4.08 7.25
CA PHE A 79 1.31 3.32 7.48
C PHE A 79 1.35 2.02 6.66
N VAL A 80 0.25 1.26 6.68
CA VAL A 80 0.13 0.03 5.88
C VAL A 80 0.20 0.34 4.39
N LYS A 81 -0.43 1.43 3.95
CA LYS A 81 -0.39 1.83 2.54
C LYS A 81 1.03 2.18 2.08
N LEU A 82 1.82 2.85 2.92
CA LEU A 82 3.23 3.11 2.62
C LEU A 82 4.01 1.80 2.41
N ALA A 83 3.80 0.82 3.29
CA ALA A 83 4.43 -0.50 3.17
C ALA A 83 4.05 -1.18 1.85
N ASP A 84 2.78 -1.15 1.47
CA ASP A 84 2.27 -1.69 0.22
C ASP A 84 2.93 -1.04 -0.99
N MET A 85 3.03 0.28 -1.00
CA MET A 85 3.66 1.03 -2.08
C MET A 85 5.15 0.73 -2.22
N ILE A 86 5.86 0.62 -1.11
CA ILE A 86 7.29 0.26 -1.11
C ILE A 86 7.47 -1.15 -1.68
N ASP A 87 6.66 -2.09 -1.26
CA ASP A 87 6.71 -3.48 -1.71
C ASP A 87 6.44 -3.57 -3.22
N ASN A 88 5.40 -2.89 -3.71
CA ASN A 88 5.08 -2.82 -5.13
C ASN A 88 6.17 -2.14 -5.95
N SER A 89 6.84 -1.12 -5.41
CA SER A 89 7.93 -0.42 -6.11
C SER A 89 9.08 -1.34 -6.44
N LEU A 90 9.43 -2.25 -5.53
CA LEU A 90 10.51 -3.21 -5.75
C LEU A 90 10.24 -4.09 -6.96
N SER A 91 9.01 -4.54 -7.11
CA SER A 91 8.57 -5.37 -8.24
C SER A 91 8.52 -4.58 -9.55
N ILE A 92 7.88 -3.42 -9.53
CA ILE A 92 7.66 -2.60 -10.73
C ILE A 92 8.97 -2.05 -11.29
N PHE A 93 9.85 -1.54 -10.45
CA PHE A 93 11.13 -0.98 -10.90
C PHE A 93 12.08 -2.05 -11.48
N VAL A 94 11.95 -3.29 -11.05
CA VAL A 94 12.79 -4.40 -11.55
C VAL A 94 12.18 -5.06 -12.79
N PHE A 95 10.88 -5.34 -12.77
CA PHE A 95 10.22 -6.19 -13.78
C PHE A 95 9.35 -5.43 -14.78
N ASP A 96 8.95 -4.21 -14.48
CA ASP A 96 8.12 -3.38 -15.37
C ASP A 96 8.72 -1.99 -15.53
N LYS A 97 9.87 -1.93 -16.19
CA LYS A 97 10.64 -0.70 -16.35
C LYS A 97 9.90 0.36 -17.18
N SER A 98 9.01 -0.04 -18.08
CA SER A 98 8.22 0.89 -18.88
C SER A 98 7.17 1.63 -18.04
N PHE A 99 6.61 0.98 -17.04
CA PHE A 99 5.64 1.57 -16.11
C PHE A 99 6.29 2.27 -14.91
N ALA A 100 7.55 1.96 -14.60
CA ALA A 100 8.24 2.47 -13.42
C ALA A 100 8.22 4.01 -13.26
N PRO A 101 8.43 4.83 -14.32
CA PRO A 101 8.34 6.28 -14.17
C PRO A 101 6.94 6.75 -13.76
N LYS A 102 5.90 6.16 -14.32
CA LYS A 102 4.51 6.48 -13.99
C LYS A 102 4.17 6.07 -12.56
N PHE A 103 4.62 4.89 -12.15
CA PHE A 103 4.44 4.41 -10.79
C PHE A 103 5.14 5.31 -9.77
N ALA A 104 6.38 5.74 -10.05
CA ALA A 104 7.14 6.65 -9.18
C ALA A 104 6.40 7.99 -9.00
N GLU A 105 5.83 8.52 -10.06
CA GLU A 105 5.02 9.74 -10.03
C GLU A 105 3.78 9.58 -9.14
N GLU A 106 3.04 8.49 -9.32
CA GLU A 106 1.87 8.16 -8.50
C GLU A 106 2.24 7.92 -7.03
N MET A 107 3.35 7.22 -6.77
CA MET A 107 3.85 6.98 -5.43
C MET A 107 4.25 8.29 -4.73
N ALA A 108 4.93 9.19 -5.42
CA ALA A 108 5.32 10.49 -4.87
C ALA A 108 4.10 11.31 -4.44
N LEU A 109 3.05 11.34 -5.26
CA LEU A 109 1.80 12.02 -4.92
C LEU A 109 1.12 11.40 -3.69
N LEU A 110 1.08 10.07 -3.63
CA LEU A 110 0.49 9.37 -2.51
C LEU A 110 1.25 9.62 -1.21
N VAL A 111 2.57 9.51 -1.22
CA VAL A 111 3.41 9.76 -0.04
C VAL A 111 3.23 11.19 0.46
N ASN A 112 3.15 12.15 -0.46
CA ASN A 112 2.92 13.56 -0.10
C ASN A 112 1.57 13.77 0.59
N ASP A 113 0.54 13.02 0.22
CA ASP A 113 -0.79 13.12 0.81
C ASP A 113 -0.95 12.38 2.14
N MET A 114 0.02 11.51 2.48
CA MET A 114 0.04 10.71 3.73
C MET A 114 0.60 11.51 4.91
N THR A 115 -0.06 12.61 5.29
CA THR A 115 0.45 13.57 6.26
C THR A 115 0.50 13.06 7.70
N LYS A 116 -0.28 12.04 8.03
CA LYS A 116 -0.36 11.50 9.41
C LYS A 116 0.81 10.58 9.79
N VAL A 117 1.63 10.19 8.82
CA VAL A 117 2.78 9.29 9.03
C VAL A 117 4.12 9.93 8.68
N VAL A 118 4.16 11.25 8.51
CA VAL A 118 5.39 12.01 8.23
C VAL A 118 6.43 11.72 9.30
N GLY A 119 7.64 11.39 8.87
CA GLY A 119 8.76 11.10 9.75
C GLY A 119 8.80 9.67 10.28
N SER A 120 7.79 8.84 10.01
CA SER A 120 7.83 7.42 10.37
C SER A 120 8.93 6.68 9.59
N SER A 121 9.34 5.51 10.08
CA SER A 121 10.37 4.71 9.41
C SER A 121 9.97 4.31 7.99
N LEU A 122 8.70 3.98 7.75
CA LEU A 122 8.21 3.67 6.41
C LEU A 122 8.13 4.92 5.52
N TRP A 123 7.80 6.08 6.07
CA TRP A 123 7.80 7.34 5.34
C TRP A 123 9.23 7.68 4.85
N LEU A 124 10.22 7.51 5.72
CA LEU A 124 11.63 7.72 5.35
C LEU A 124 12.08 6.72 4.28
N GLU A 125 11.69 5.46 4.41
CA GLU A 125 12.00 4.41 3.42
C GLU A 125 11.35 4.72 2.06
N ALA A 126 10.10 5.19 2.05
CA ALA A 126 9.40 5.58 0.83
C ALA A 126 10.13 6.72 0.10
N HIS A 127 10.59 7.73 0.84
CA HIS A 127 11.37 8.83 0.26
C HIS A 127 12.72 8.35 -0.28
N LYS A 128 13.36 7.41 0.41
CA LYS A 128 14.62 6.82 -0.06
C LYS A 128 14.42 6.07 -1.37
N VAL A 129 13.36 5.27 -1.48
CA VAL A 129 13.02 4.54 -2.71
C VAL A 129 12.77 5.51 -3.86
N LEU A 130 12.04 6.59 -3.62
CA LEU A 130 11.76 7.61 -4.64
C LEU A 130 13.01 8.35 -5.10
N LYS A 131 13.97 8.58 -4.20
CA LYS A 131 15.21 9.29 -4.50
C LYS A 131 16.25 8.41 -5.18
N ASP A 132 16.49 7.22 -4.62
CA ASP A 132 17.62 6.36 -4.99
C ASP A 132 17.23 5.24 -5.96
N GLY A 133 15.91 5.06 -6.20
CA GLY A 133 15.40 3.98 -7.04
C GLY A 133 15.29 2.66 -6.29
N PRO A 134 15.14 1.55 -7.03
CA PRO A 134 14.87 0.25 -6.43
C PRO A 134 16.07 -0.31 -5.67
N VAL A 135 15.78 -1.15 -4.69
CA VAL A 135 16.76 -2.02 -4.03
C VAL A 135 17.42 -2.90 -5.09
N GLU A 136 18.70 -3.21 -4.92
CA GLU A 136 19.44 -4.08 -5.83
C GLU A 136 18.76 -5.45 -6.02
N LYS A 137 18.94 -6.04 -7.20
CA LYS A 137 18.28 -7.30 -7.57
C LYS A 137 18.47 -8.43 -6.55
N GLU A 138 19.64 -8.49 -5.94
CA GLU A 138 19.97 -9.52 -4.95
C GLU A 138 19.08 -9.39 -3.69
N ASP A 139 18.91 -8.17 -3.20
CA ASP A 139 18.05 -7.90 -2.06
C ASP A 139 16.59 -8.21 -2.36
N TYR A 140 16.15 -7.94 -3.57
CA TYR A 140 14.79 -8.27 -4.00
C TYR A 140 14.56 -9.79 -4.03
N SER A 141 15.51 -10.55 -4.57
CA SER A 141 15.42 -12.00 -4.62
C SER A 141 15.34 -12.63 -3.23
N LEU A 142 16.17 -12.14 -2.29
CA LEU A 142 16.13 -12.56 -0.89
C LEU A 142 14.80 -12.26 -0.23
N ARG A 143 14.26 -11.05 -0.42
CA ARG A 143 12.96 -10.65 0.13
C ARG A 143 11.81 -11.49 -0.42
N ARG A 144 11.88 -11.90 -1.67
CA ARG A 144 10.85 -12.71 -2.30
C ARG A 144 10.89 -14.19 -1.86
N SER A 145 12.07 -14.72 -1.57
CA SER A 145 12.24 -16.09 -1.08
C SER A 145 11.80 -16.29 0.36
N GLU A 146 11.67 -15.20 1.13
CA GLU A 146 11.24 -15.23 2.53
C GLU A 146 9.71 -15.06 2.71
N VAL A 147 8.96 -14.92 1.63
CA VAL A 147 7.50 -14.76 1.66
C VAL A 147 6.80 -16.12 1.66
#